data_ef49f3d57a91e2e1554bce18270f1d83
#
_entry.id   ef49f3d57a91e2e1554bce18270f1d83
#
_cell.length_a   1.000
_cell.length_b   1.000
_cell.length_c   1.000
_cell.angle_alpha   90.00
_cell.angle_beta   90.00
_cell.angle_gamma   90.00
#
_symmetry.space_group_name_H-M   'P 1'
#
loop_
_entity.id
_entity.type
_entity.pdbx_description
1 polymer ?
#
loop_
_entity_poly.entity_id
_entity_poly.type
_entity_poly.pdbx_seq_one_letter_code
_entity_poly.pdbx_strand_id
1 'polypeptide(L)'
;MLQVIYLIFNEGYSASNGELLVKHDLASEAIRLCRLLAQLLPEPEVNGLLALMLLQDSRRHARVNAHGELVTLEDQDRSLWDQQQIQHGCELVIQTLQTQRFGPFTLQAAIAAVHAEARSFDQTDWQQIVGLYDALIQHVDSPVVRLNQAVAIAMLDSLEAGLAIIEQLFAQGELNHYHLIYAAKADLCRRLQDFDTARLCYLKALALTQQGPEQRFLQKRLDELPMLSI
;
A
#
# COMPACT_ATOMS: atom_id res chain seq x y z
N MET A 1 -5.50 6.40 20.41
CA MET A 1 -4.38 5.50 20.76
C MET A 1 -3.98 4.61 19.59
N LEU A 2 -4.88 3.87 18.93
CA LEU A 2 -4.54 3.00 17.79
C LEU A 2 -3.83 3.74 16.65
N GLN A 3 -4.31 4.94 16.30
CA GLN A 3 -3.67 5.77 15.29
C GLN A 3 -2.20 6.12 15.61
N VAL A 4 -1.87 6.35 16.90
CA VAL A 4 -0.49 6.65 17.30
C VAL A 4 0.41 5.42 17.09
N ILE A 5 -0.05 4.23 17.50
CA ILE A 5 0.68 2.97 17.25
C ILE A 5 0.89 2.76 15.75
N TYR A 6 -0.14 3.01 14.95
CA TYR A 6 -0.06 2.87 13.51
C TYR A 6 0.89 3.90 12.87
N LEU A 7 0.95 5.13 13.37
CA LEU A 7 1.92 6.12 12.91
C LEU A 7 3.37 5.71 13.22
N ILE A 8 3.62 5.16 14.42
CA ILE A 8 4.94 4.61 14.78
C ILE A 8 5.31 3.46 13.83
N PHE A 9 4.36 2.57 13.58
CA PHE A 9 4.55 1.47 12.65
C PHE A 9 4.88 1.98 11.24
N ASN A 10 4.11 2.93 10.72
CA ASN A 10 4.32 3.47 9.37
C ASN A 10 5.69 4.14 9.23
N GLU A 11 6.16 4.87 10.24
CA GLU A 11 7.52 5.43 10.22
C GLU A 11 8.60 4.33 10.23
N GLY A 12 8.33 3.20 10.87
CA GLY A 12 9.21 2.04 10.85
C GLY A 12 9.14 1.24 9.54
N TYR A 13 7.95 1.14 8.97
CA TYR A 13 7.67 0.35 7.77
C TYR A 13 8.04 1.08 6.47
N SER A 14 7.84 2.40 6.43
CA SER A 14 8.18 3.28 5.31
C SER A 14 8.59 4.64 5.86
N ALA A 15 9.90 4.79 6.15
CA ALA A 15 10.41 6.01 6.76
C ALA A 15 10.07 7.24 5.91
N SER A 16 9.57 8.30 6.56
CA SER A 16 9.12 9.53 5.87
C SER A 16 10.25 10.25 5.16
N ASN A 17 11.50 10.10 5.66
CA ASN A 17 12.68 10.78 5.14
C ASN A 17 13.94 9.92 5.30
N GLY A 18 14.92 10.12 4.41
CA GLY A 18 16.27 9.56 4.52
C GLY A 18 16.56 8.43 3.55
N GLU A 19 17.71 7.79 3.74
CA GLU A 19 18.25 6.74 2.86
C GLU A 19 17.73 5.33 3.18
N LEU A 20 17.14 5.13 4.35
CA LEU A 20 16.60 3.85 4.76
C LEU A 20 15.08 3.83 4.56
N LEU A 21 14.59 2.90 3.76
CA LEU A 21 13.15 2.71 3.56
C LEU A 21 12.47 2.15 4.82
N VAL A 22 13.18 1.34 5.60
CA VAL A 22 12.61 0.61 6.75
C VAL A 22 13.46 0.81 7.99
N LYS A 23 12.82 1.22 9.09
CA LYS A 23 13.39 1.30 10.44
C LYS A 23 12.83 0.15 11.27
N HIS A 24 13.44 -1.02 11.17
CA HIS A 24 12.95 -2.28 11.74
C HIS A 24 12.57 -2.20 13.23
N ASP A 25 13.35 -1.46 14.01
CA ASP A 25 13.12 -1.34 15.47
C ASP A 25 11.77 -0.69 15.79
N LEU A 26 11.38 0.36 15.03
CA LEU A 26 10.11 1.07 15.25
C LEU A 26 8.91 0.19 14.85
N ALA A 27 8.97 -0.49 13.72
CA ALA A 27 7.88 -1.37 13.29
C ALA A 27 7.69 -2.55 14.25
N SER A 28 8.79 -3.16 14.69
CA SER A 28 8.76 -4.27 15.66
C SER A 28 8.22 -3.82 17.01
N GLU A 29 8.60 -2.64 17.48
CA GLU A 29 8.11 -2.08 18.74
C GLU A 29 6.61 -1.72 18.65
N ALA A 30 6.14 -1.16 17.55
CA ALA A 30 4.72 -0.90 17.33
C ALA A 30 3.89 -2.19 17.37
N ILE A 31 4.36 -3.27 16.73
CA ILE A 31 3.72 -4.59 16.77
C ILE A 31 3.72 -5.12 18.22
N ARG A 32 4.82 -5.01 18.93
CA ARG A 32 4.92 -5.44 20.34
C ARG A 32 3.91 -4.70 21.23
N LEU A 33 3.83 -3.38 21.10
CA LEU A 33 2.89 -2.54 21.84
C LEU A 33 1.43 -2.90 21.51
N CYS A 34 1.12 -3.14 20.23
CA CYS A 34 -0.23 -3.52 19.83
C CYS A 34 -0.61 -4.92 20.37
N ARG A 35 0.32 -5.88 20.41
CA ARG A 35 0.09 -7.19 21.06
C ARG A 35 -0.25 -7.05 22.53
N LEU A 36 0.48 -6.23 23.28
CA LEU A 36 0.17 -5.95 24.68
C LEU A 36 -1.21 -5.29 24.83
N LEU A 37 -1.52 -4.35 23.95
CA LEU A 37 -2.82 -3.70 23.96
C LEU A 37 -3.95 -4.70 23.68
N ALA A 38 -3.78 -5.62 22.73
CA ALA A 38 -4.77 -6.65 22.41
C ALA A 38 -5.02 -7.61 23.60
N GLN A 39 -3.99 -7.88 24.42
CA GLN A 39 -4.15 -8.67 25.64
C GLN A 39 -4.92 -7.92 26.73
N LEU A 40 -4.69 -6.61 26.87
CA LEU A 40 -5.32 -5.78 27.90
C LEU A 40 -6.71 -5.30 27.49
N LEU A 41 -6.94 -5.09 26.19
CA LEU A 41 -8.18 -4.57 25.62
C LEU A 41 -8.48 -5.34 24.32
N PRO A 42 -9.15 -6.49 24.41
CA PRO A 42 -9.42 -7.35 23.25
C PRO A 42 -10.59 -6.82 22.39
N GLU A 43 -10.48 -5.57 21.95
CA GLU A 43 -11.44 -4.94 21.04
C GLU A 43 -11.15 -5.33 19.58
N PRO A 44 -12.18 -5.50 18.75
CA PRO A 44 -12.01 -5.91 17.34
C PRO A 44 -11.01 -5.04 16.58
N GLU A 45 -11.06 -3.72 16.66
CA GLU A 45 -10.15 -2.82 15.95
C GLU A 45 -8.70 -2.85 16.48
N VAL A 46 -8.47 -3.27 17.72
CA VAL A 46 -7.10 -3.52 18.21
C VAL A 46 -6.51 -4.74 17.51
N ASN A 47 -7.30 -5.81 17.38
CA ASN A 47 -6.90 -7.01 16.66
C ASN A 47 -6.78 -6.73 15.14
N GLY A 48 -7.66 -5.89 14.58
CA GLY A 48 -7.58 -5.42 13.20
C GLY A 48 -6.28 -4.66 12.93
N LEU A 49 -5.88 -3.75 13.82
CA LEU A 49 -4.60 -3.04 13.69
C LEU A 49 -3.40 -4.00 13.82
N LEU A 50 -3.44 -4.94 14.76
CA LEU A 50 -2.39 -5.94 14.90
C LEU A 50 -2.26 -6.79 13.63
N ALA A 51 -3.38 -7.26 13.09
CA ALA A 51 -3.42 -8.02 11.85
C ALA A 51 -2.82 -7.22 10.67
N LEU A 52 -3.22 -5.95 10.52
CA LEU A 52 -2.69 -5.06 9.48
C LEU A 52 -1.17 -4.94 9.57
N MET A 53 -0.64 -4.66 10.75
CA MET A 53 0.80 -4.51 10.94
C MET A 53 1.55 -5.82 10.68
N LEU A 54 1.03 -6.98 11.12
CA LEU A 54 1.64 -8.28 10.85
C LEU A 54 1.68 -8.60 9.35
N LEU A 55 0.57 -8.38 8.64
CA LEU A 55 0.47 -8.65 7.21
C LEU A 55 1.36 -7.72 6.38
N GLN A 56 1.48 -6.45 6.77
CA GLN A 56 2.40 -5.53 6.11
C GLN A 56 3.86 -5.88 6.42
N ASP A 57 4.17 -6.16 7.67
CA ASP A 57 5.52 -6.46 8.13
C ASP A 57 6.05 -7.81 7.59
N SER A 58 5.16 -8.77 7.34
CA SER A 58 5.53 -10.06 6.74
C SER A 58 6.34 -9.94 5.45
N ARG A 59 6.18 -8.84 4.74
CA ARG A 59 6.84 -8.56 3.45
C ARG A 59 8.14 -7.75 3.56
N ARG A 60 8.60 -7.44 4.80
CA ARG A 60 9.72 -6.52 5.02
C ARG A 60 10.99 -6.87 4.23
N HIS A 61 11.31 -8.16 4.13
CA HIS A 61 12.51 -8.65 3.45
C HIS A 61 12.40 -8.63 1.92
N ALA A 62 11.19 -8.57 1.37
CA ALA A 62 10.94 -8.49 -0.07
C ALA A 62 10.79 -7.05 -0.60
N ARG A 63 10.68 -6.04 0.28
CA ARG A 63 10.41 -4.64 -0.12
C ARG A 63 11.61 -3.90 -0.67
N VAL A 64 12.79 -4.37 -0.37
CA VAL A 64 14.06 -3.81 -0.88
C VAL A 64 14.92 -4.93 -1.44
N ASN A 65 15.57 -4.65 -2.56
CA ASN A 65 16.54 -5.59 -3.13
C ASN A 65 17.93 -5.45 -2.44
N ALA A 66 18.89 -6.26 -2.87
CA ALA A 66 20.25 -6.24 -2.34
C ALA A 66 20.98 -4.88 -2.53
N HIS A 67 20.48 -4.01 -3.40
CA HIS A 67 21.02 -2.67 -3.64
C HIS A 67 20.27 -1.58 -2.86
N GLY A 68 19.33 -1.95 -1.99
CA GLY A 68 18.51 -1.00 -1.23
C GLY A 68 17.46 -0.26 -2.08
N GLU A 69 17.12 -0.79 -3.26
CA GLU A 69 16.09 -0.24 -4.12
C GLU A 69 14.72 -0.80 -3.74
N LEU A 70 13.69 0.05 -3.86
CA LEU A 70 12.30 -0.34 -3.62
C LEU A 70 11.86 -1.40 -4.65
N VAL A 71 11.22 -2.46 -4.14
CA VAL A 71 10.58 -3.51 -4.95
C VAL A 71 9.08 -3.38 -4.80
N THR A 72 8.37 -3.21 -5.92
CA THR A 72 6.89 -3.11 -5.92
C THR A 72 6.25 -4.43 -5.52
N LEU A 73 5.00 -4.38 -5.04
CA LEU A 73 4.27 -5.57 -4.62
C LEU A 73 4.17 -6.63 -5.75
N GLU A 74 4.06 -6.17 -6.99
CA GLU A 74 4.04 -6.99 -8.20
C GLU A 74 5.34 -7.78 -8.38
N ASP A 75 6.48 -7.12 -8.11
CA ASP A 75 7.83 -7.66 -8.35
C ASP A 75 8.42 -8.39 -7.12
N GLN A 76 7.73 -8.39 -5.96
CA GLN A 76 8.24 -9.01 -4.74
C GLN A 76 8.33 -10.53 -4.84
N ASP A 77 9.46 -11.08 -4.43
CA ASP A 77 9.62 -12.51 -4.20
C ASP A 77 8.85 -12.94 -2.93
N ARG A 78 7.72 -13.61 -3.14
CA ARG A 78 6.84 -14.07 -2.05
C ARG A 78 7.45 -15.17 -1.19
N SER A 79 8.50 -15.83 -1.65
CA SER A 79 9.24 -16.80 -0.83
C SER A 79 9.98 -16.16 0.36
N LEU A 80 10.23 -14.85 0.29
CA LEU A 80 10.84 -14.05 1.34
C LEU A 80 9.82 -13.54 2.38
N TRP A 81 8.53 -13.79 2.17
CA TRP A 81 7.48 -13.35 3.08
C TRP A 81 7.37 -14.26 4.29
N ASP A 82 7.22 -13.67 5.48
CA ASP A 82 7.06 -14.40 6.74
C ASP A 82 5.68 -15.06 6.82
N GLN A 83 5.65 -16.37 6.55
CA GLN A 83 4.42 -17.17 6.52
C GLN A 83 3.75 -17.26 7.91
N GLN A 84 4.52 -17.19 9.01
CA GLN A 84 3.94 -17.22 10.35
C GLN A 84 3.18 -15.91 10.66
N GLN A 85 3.75 -14.78 10.26
CA GLN A 85 3.06 -13.49 10.38
C GLN A 85 1.81 -13.42 9.49
N ILE A 86 1.88 -13.95 8.27
CA ILE A 86 0.73 -14.02 7.36
C ILE A 86 -0.38 -14.86 7.97
N GLN A 87 -0.08 -16.08 8.40
CA GLN A 87 -1.08 -16.96 9.01
C GLN A 87 -1.75 -16.29 10.21
N HIS A 88 -0.96 -15.75 11.14
CA HIS A 88 -1.50 -15.09 12.33
C HIS A 88 -2.33 -13.85 11.97
N GLY A 89 -1.87 -13.04 11.02
CA GLY A 89 -2.62 -11.88 10.54
C GLY A 89 -3.97 -12.26 9.91
N CYS A 90 -4.00 -13.27 9.06
CA CYS A 90 -5.24 -13.78 8.45
C CYS A 90 -6.20 -14.36 9.49
N GLU A 91 -5.71 -15.12 10.47
CA GLU A 91 -6.54 -15.63 11.58
C GLU A 91 -7.20 -14.50 12.36
N LEU A 92 -6.46 -13.43 12.70
CA LEU A 92 -7.00 -12.25 13.37
C LEU A 92 -8.05 -11.52 12.52
N VAL A 93 -7.83 -11.38 11.21
CA VAL A 93 -8.81 -10.79 10.29
C VAL A 93 -10.11 -11.57 10.33
N ILE A 94 -10.05 -12.90 10.17
CA ILE A 94 -11.24 -13.76 10.17
C ILE A 94 -11.99 -13.64 11.49
N GLN A 95 -11.29 -13.76 12.64
CA GLN A 95 -11.88 -13.63 13.96
C GLN A 95 -12.57 -12.27 14.15
N THR A 96 -11.92 -11.19 13.70
CA THR A 96 -12.46 -9.83 13.85
C THR A 96 -13.69 -9.62 12.99
N LEU A 97 -13.69 -10.07 11.72
CA LEU A 97 -14.83 -9.96 10.82
C LEU A 97 -16.05 -10.75 11.35
N GLN A 98 -15.84 -11.91 11.99
CA GLN A 98 -16.91 -12.71 12.60
C GLN A 98 -17.63 -11.98 13.73
N THR A 99 -16.99 -11.00 14.38
CA THR A 99 -17.64 -10.21 15.45
C THR A 99 -18.73 -9.27 14.91
N GLN A 100 -18.72 -8.97 13.62
CA GLN A 100 -19.55 -7.94 12.98
C GLN A 100 -19.39 -6.52 13.57
N ARG A 101 -18.34 -6.31 14.38
CA ARG A 101 -17.98 -5.03 15.04
C ARG A 101 -16.61 -4.60 14.60
N PHE A 102 -16.37 -4.52 13.31
CA PHE A 102 -15.11 -4.14 12.71
C PHE A 102 -15.14 -2.72 12.16
N GLY A 103 -13.99 -2.15 11.95
CA GLY A 103 -13.82 -0.80 11.41
C GLY A 103 -12.64 -0.70 10.43
N PRO A 104 -12.08 0.50 10.26
CA PRO A 104 -11.11 0.77 9.20
C PRO A 104 -9.82 -0.06 9.25
N PHE A 105 -9.28 -0.34 10.43
CA PHE A 105 -8.05 -1.15 10.53
C PHE A 105 -8.29 -2.59 10.12
N THR A 106 -9.43 -3.17 10.51
CA THR A 106 -9.80 -4.53 10.11
C THR A 106 -10.00 -4.64 8.60
N LEU A 107 -10.66 -3.66 7.97
CA LEU A 107 -10.85 -3.66 6.51
C LEU A 107 -9.54 -3.50 5.75
N GLN A 108 -8.63 -2.64 6.21
CA GLN A 108 -7.28 -2.52 5.65
C GLN A 108 -6.48 -3.82 5.84
N ALA A 109 -6.61 -4.48 7.00
CA ALA A 109 -6.00 -5.77 7.24
C ALA A 109 -6.55 -6.85 6.29
N ALA A 110 -7.86 -6.85 6.05
CA ALA A 110 -8.49 -7.77 5.10
C ALA A 110 -7.96 -7.59 3.67
N ILE A 111 -7.77 -6.34 3.21
CA ILE A 111 -7.14 -6.05 1.92
C ILE A 111 -5.71 -6.60 1.89
N ALA A 112 -4.93 -6.38 2.96
CA ALA A 112 -3.57 -6.90 3.06
C ALA A 112 -3.54 -8.44 3.10
N ALA A 113 -4.54 -9.10 3.70
CA ALA A 113 -4.68 -10.56 3.74
C ALA A 113 -4.92 -11.12 2.32
N VAL A 114 -5.81 -10.52 1.53
CA VAL A 114 -6.06 -10.95 0.14
C VAL A 114 -4.76 -10.93 -0.68
N HIS A 115 -3.94 -9.88 -0.53
CA HIS A 115 -2.63 -9.84 -1.16
C HIS A 115 -1.68 -10.92 -0.65
N ALA A 116 -1.70 -11.20 0.66
CA ALA A 116 -0.79 -12.14 1.29
C ALA A 116 -1.13 -13.60 0.97
N GLU A 117 -2.39 -13.94 0.78
CA GLU A 117 -2.89 -15.29 0.46
C GLU A 117 -2.71 -15.65 -1.01
N ALA A 118 -2.64 -14.66 -1.90
CA ALA A 118 -2.41 -14.89 -3.32
C ALA A 118 -1.01 -15.48 -3.55
N ARG A 119 -0.89 -16.52 -4.38
CA ARG A 119 0.39 -17.18 -4.70
C ARG A 119 1.29 -16.34 -5.60
N SER A 120 0.70 -15.47 -6.41
CA SER A 120 1.37 -14.50 -7.28
C SER A 120 0.51 -13.23 -7.40
N PHE A 121 1.09 -12.16 -7.94
CA PHE A 121 0.35 -10.93 -8.18
C PHE A 121 -0.85 -11.14 -9.11
N ASP A 122 -0.68 -11.94 -10.16
CA ASP A 122 -1.74 -12.24 -11.13
C ASP A 122 -2.90 -13.08 -10.56
N GLN A 123 -2.67 -13.76 -9.41
CA GLN A 123 -3.68 -14.55 -8.71
C GLN A 123 -4.36 -13.76 -7.56
N THR A 124 -4.08 -12.47 -7.45
CA THR A 124 -4.72 -11.61 -6.45
C THR A 124 -6.21 -11.46 -6.78
N ASP A 125 -7.08 -11.68 -5.79
CA ASP A 125 -8.52 -11.44 -5.93
C ASP A 125 -8.85 -9.95 -5.87
N TRP A 126 -8.67 -9.30 -7.03
CA TRP A 126 -8.95 -7.86 -7.16
C TRP A 126 -10.41 -7.51 -6.95
N GLN A 127 -11.35 -8.42 -7.25
CA GLN A 127 -12.78 -8.21 -7.00
C GLN A 127 -13.05 -8.10 -5.50
N GLN A 128 -12.46 -9.00 -4.71
CA GLN A 128 -12.57 -8.93 -3.26
C GLN A 128 -11.94 -7.66 -2.71
N ILE A 129 -10.77 -7.25 -3.22
CA ILE A 129 -10.09 -6.02 -2.80
C ILE A 129 -10.95 -4.79 -3.08
N VAL A 130 -11.56 -4.66 -4.27
CA VAL A 130 -12.45 -3.54 -4.60
C VAL A 130 -13.64 -3.51 -3.66
N GLY A 131 -14.29 -4.65 -3.40
CA GLY A 131 -15.41 -4.73 -2.44
C GLY A 131 -15.01 -4.33 -1.01
N LEU A 132 -13.79 -4.66 -0.58
CA LEU A 132 -13.26 -4.23 0.73
C LEU A 132 -12.97 -2.71 0.76
N TYR A 133 -12.50 -2.12 -0.35
CA TYR A 133 -12.37 -0.67 -0.45
C TYR A 133 -13.72 0.03 -0.44
N ASP A 134 -14.76 -0.52 -1.10
CA ASP A 134 -16.14 0.02 -1.03
C ASP A 134 -16.62 0.06 0.42
N ALA A 135 -16.41 -1.02 1.17
CA ALA A 135 -16.73 -1.05 2.60
C ALA A 135 -15.90 -0.05 3.40
N LEU A 136 -14.58 0.08 3.12
CA LEU A 136 -13.69 0.99 3.83
C LEU A 136 -14.08 2.46 3.64
N ILE A 137 -14.50 2.84 2.45
CA ILE A 137 -14.94 4.21 2.13
C ILE A 137 -16.18 4.61 2.94
N GLN A 138 -17.07 3.66 3.26
CA GLN A 138 -18.22 3.92 4.13
C GLN A 138 -17.81 4.27 5.58
N HIS A 139 -16.63 3.84 6.01
CA HIS A 139 -16.07 4.15 7.34
C HIS A 139 -15.15 5.38 7.31
N VAL A 140 -14.35 5.50 6.26
CA VAL A 140 -13.34 6.58 6.11
C VAL A 140 -13.31 7.01 4.65
N ASP A 141 -14.04 8.07 4.34
CA ASP A 141 -13.98 8.71 3.02
C ASP A 141 -12.73 9.59 2.93
N SER A 142 -11.64 9.01 2.45
CA SER A 142 -10.35 9.66 2.30
C SER A 142 -9.88 9.61 0.85
N PRO A 143 -9.36 10.72 0.30
CA PRO A 143 -8.80 10.74 -1.06
C PRO A 143 -7.70 9.70 -1.26
N VAL A 144 -6.92 9.37 -0.23
CA VAL A 144 -5.88 8.33 -0.28
C VAL A 144 -6.51 6.93 -0.40
N VAL A 145 -7.62 6.68 0.32
CA VAL A 145 -8.35 5.40 0.19
C VAL A 145 -8.93 5.26 -1.21
N ARG A 146 -9.50 6.33 -1.76
CA ARG A 146 -10.02 6.36 -3.14
C ARG A 146 -8.93 6.17 -4.18
N LEU A 147 -7.73 6.73 -3.96
CA LEU A 147 -6.57 6.50 -4.83
C LEU A 147 -6.17 5.02 -4.85
N ASN A 148 -6.08 4.39 -3.69
CA ASN A 148 -5.75 2.97 -3.60
C ASN A 148 -6.84 2.08 -4.24
N GLN A 149 -8.12 2.45 -4.06
CA GLN A 149 -9.24 1.80 -4.76
C GLN A 149 -9.12 1.93 -6.29
N ALA A 150 -8.74 3.13 -6.78
CA ALA A 150 -8.55 3.35 -8.22
C ALA A 150 -7.50 2.42 -8.82
N VAL A 151 -6.40 2.18 -8.10
CA VAL A 151 -5.39 1.19 -8.50
C VAL A 151 -5.97 -0.23 -8.52
N ALA A 152 -6.76 -0.61 -7.52
CA ALA A 152 -7.41 -1.93 -7.50
C ALA A 152 -8.42 -2.10 -8.64
N ILE A 153 -9.19 -1.06 -8.96
CA ILE A 153 -10.12 -1.04 -10.11
C ILE A 153 -9.36 -1.16 -11.43
N ALA A 154 -8.20 -0.49 -11.55
CA ALA A 154 -7.34 -0.63 -12.72
C ALA A 154 -6.87 -2.06 -12.96
N MET A 155 -6.66 -2.84 -11.88
CA MET A 155 -6.26 -4.25 -11.98
C MET A 155 -7.46 -5.19 -12.20
N LEU A 156 -8.64 -4.82 -11.71
CA LEU A 156 -9.86 -5.64 -11.82
C LEU A 156 -10.53 -5.49 -13.19
N ASP A 157 -10.73 -4.25 -13.62
CA ASP A 157 -11.58 -3.90 -14.78
C ASP A 157 -10.73 -3.46 -15.97
N SER A 158 -10.19 -2.24 -15.93
CA SER A 158 -9.30 -1.73 -16.95
C SER A 158 -8.44 -0.57 -16.43
N LEU A 159 -7.28 -0.39 -17.05
CA LEU A 159 -6.36 0.71 -16.70
C LEU A 159 -7.04 2.07 -16.86
N GLU A 160 -7.91 2.21 -17.87
CA GLU A 160 -8.68 3.42 -18.15
C GLU A 160 -9.70 3.72 -17.05
N ALA A 161 -10.35 2.69 -16.50
CA ALA A 161 -11.30 2.85 -15.41
C ALA A 161 -10.62 3.40 -14.15
N GLY A 162 -9.46 2.84 -13.78
CA GLY A 162 -8.66 3.34 -12.67
C GLY A 162 -8.15 4.76 -12.92
N LEU A 163 -7.67 5.05 -14.14
CA LEU A 163 -7.19 6.37 -14.53
C LEU A 163 -8.29 7.43 -14.44
N ALA A 164 -9.53 7.12 -14.86
CA ALA A 164 -10.65 8.03 -14.75
C ALA A 164 -10.94 8.47 -13.30
N ILE A 165 -10.80 7.57 -12.32
CA ILE A 165 -10.95 7.91 -10.90
C ILE A 165 -9.79 8.80 -10.42
N ILE A 166 -8.57 8.51 -10.85
CA ILE A 166 -7.40 9.34 -10.51
C ILE A 166 -7.57 10.76 -11.08
N GLU A 167 -8.11 10.93 -12.28
CA GLU A 167 -8.40 12.25 -12.87
C GLU A 167 -9.47 13.01 -12.06
N GLN A 168 -10.48 12.32 -11.55
CA GLN A 168 -11.46 12.95 -10.67
C GLN A 168 -10.82 13.44 -9.37
N LEU A 169 -9.90 12.64 -8.77
CA LEU A 169 -9.16 13.05 -7.59
C LEU A 169 -8.27 14.28 -7.85
N PHE A 170 -7.64 14.38 -9.03
CA PHE A 170 -6.92 15.59 -9.44
C PHE A 170 -7.83 16.80 -9.55
N ALA A 171 -9.03 16.65 -10.12
CA ALA A 171 -9.99 17.73 -10.23
C ALA A 171 -10.48 18.25 -8.86
N GLN A 172 -10.52 17.39 -7.84
CA GLN A 172 -10.82 17.78 -6.46
C GLN A 172 -9.69 18.53 -5.76
N GLY A 173 -8.45 18.35 -6.21
CA GLY A 173 -7.27 19.09 -5.77
C GLY A 173 -6.65 18.67 -4.44
N GLU A 174 -7.26 17.76 -3.69
CA GLU A 174 -6.82 17.39 -2.33
C GLU A 174 -5.46 16.67 -2.28
N LEU A 175 -5.07 15.95 -3.35
CA LEU A 175 -3.83 15.17 -3.44
C LEU A 175 -2.74 15.84 -4.31
N ASN A 176 -2.88 17.11 -4.68
CA ASN A 176 -1.94 17.79 -5.59
C ASN A 176 -0.50 17.89 -5.07
N HIS A 177 -0.29 17.72 -3.76
CA HIS A 177 1.04 17.68 -3.12
C HIS A 177 1.44 16.26 -2.66
N TYR A 178 0.69 15.24 -3.05
CA TYR A 178 0.94 13.86 -2.67
C TYR A 178 1.59 13.09 -3.83
N HIS A 179 2.87 12.78 -3.70
CA HIS A 179 3.65 12.19 -4.80
C HIS A 179 3.07 10.86 -5.33
N LEU A 180 2.38 10.06 -4.49
CA LEU A 180 1.86 8.76 -4.89
C LEU A 180 0.70 8.85 -5.89
N ILE A 181 -0.08 9.95 -5.95
CA ILE A 181 -1.11 10.10 -6.99
C ILE A 181 -0.45 10.24 -8.37
N TYR A 182 0.67 10.98 -8.44
CA TYR A 182 1.43 11.13 -9.68
C TYR A 182 2.13 9.84 -10.07
N ALA A 183 2.68 9.09 -9.08
CA ALA A 183 3.30 7.80 -9.34
C ALA A 183 2.29 6.77 -9.86
N ALA A 184 1.09 6.70 -9.26
CA ALA A 184 0.01 5.82 -9.72
C ALA A 184 -0.46 6.19 -11.14
N LYS A 185 -0.71 7.48 -11.41
CA LYS A 185 -1.05 7.96 -12.77
C LYS A 185 0.03 7.60 -13.78
N ALA A 186 1.30 7.84 -13.42
CA ALA A 186 2.43 7.54 -14.30
C ALA A 186 2.50 6.05 -14.66
N ASP A 187 2.29 5.15 -13.68
CA ASP A 187 2.33 3.71 -13.94
C ASP A 187 1.17 3.27 -14.85
N LEU A 188 -0.05 3.75 -14.62
CA LEU A 188 -1.20 3.44 -15.49
C LEU A 188 -0.99 3.97 -16.91
N CYS A 189 -0.52 5.22 -17.06
CA CYS A 189 -0.21 5.79 -18.37
C CYS A 189 0.91 5.02 -19.10
N ARG A 190 1.96 4.61 -18.37
CA ARG A 190 3.03 3.76 -18.91
C ARG A 190 2.50 2.43 -19.44
N ARG A 191 1.61 1.77 -18.70
CA ARG A 191 0.97 0.50 -19.11
C ARG A 191 0.04 0.70 -20.30
N LEU A 192 -0.60 1.86 -20.43
CA LEU A 192 -1.41 2.29 -21.60
C LEU A 192 -0.56 2.78 -22.76
N GLN A 193 0.77 2.80 -22.63
CA GLN A 193 1.73 3.32 -23.62
C GLN A 193 1.59 4.84 -23.88
N ASP A 194 0.92 5.59 -23.02
CA ASP A 194 0.95 7.05 -22.99
C ASP A 194 2.22 7.53 -22.26
N PHE A 195 3.35 7.39 -22.95
CA PHE A 195 4.67 7.65 -22.37
C PHE A 195 4.91 9.14 -22.09
N ASP A 196 4.27 10.04 -22.82
CA ASP A 196 4.39 11.47 -22.60
C ASP A 196 3.77 11.89 -21.27
N THR A 197 2.52 11.48 -21.03
CA THR A 197 1.85 11.71 -19.75
C THR A 197 2.57 10.99 -18.60
N ALA A 198 3.01 9.74 -18.80
CA ALA A 198 3.76 8.99 -17.81
C ALA A 198 5.02 9.74 -17.38
N ARG A 199 5.81 10.26 -18.34
CA ARG A 199 7.03 11.03 -18.08
C ARG A 199 6.78 12.27 -17.23
N LEU A 200 5.78 13.07 -17.60
CA LEU A 200 5.40 14.28 -16.87
C LEU A 200 5.00 13.93 -15.41
N CYS A 201 4.25 12.86 -15.24
CA CYS A 201 3.80 12.41 -13.92
C CYS A 201 4.98 11.86 -13.08
N TYR A 202 5.90 11.07 -13.64
CA TYR A 202 7.09 10.62 -12.90
C TYR A 202 7.98 11.80 -12.48
N LEU A 203 8.19 12.79 -13.33
CA LEU A 203 8.94 14.01 -12.98
C LEU A 203 8.27 14.76 -11.83
N LYS A 204 6.94 14.85 -11.84
CA LYS A 204 6.21 15.52 -10.75
C LYS A 204 6.27 14.71 -9.45
N ALA A 205 6.16 13.38 -9.49
CA ALA A 205 6.33 12.52 -8.33
C ALA A 205 7.73 12.68 -7.73
N LEU A 206 8.78 12.67 -8.57
CA LEU A 206 10.18 12.91 -8.16
C LEU A 206 10.37 14.25 -7.46
N ALA A 207 9.73 15.31 -7.96
CA ALA A 207 9.82 16.64 -7.34
C ALA A 207 9.15 16.73 -5.96
N LEU A 208 8.23 15.82 -5.65
CA LEU A 208 7.45 15.83 -4.41
C LEU A 208 7.96 14.83 -3.37
N THR A 209 8.62 13.74 -3.75
CA THR A 209 9.14 12.76 -2.80
C THR A 209 10.47 13.20 -2.19
N GLN A 210 10.64 12.89 -0.89
CA GLN A 210 11.87 13.17 -0.14
C GLN A 210 12.62 11.90 0.30
N GLN A 211 12.11 10.72 -0.09
CA GLN A 211 12.71 9.44 0.25
C GLN A 211 13.67 8.97 -0.83
N GLY A 212 14.94 8.72 -0.48
CA GLY A 212 15.97 8.28 -1.42
C GLY A 212 15.60 7.01 -2.19
N PRO A 213 15.11 5.93 -1.53
CA PRO A 213 14.68 4.71 -2.24
C PRO A 213 13.54 4.93 -3.23
N GLU A 214 12.57 5.78 -2.90
CA GLU A 214 11.47 6.13 -3.82
C GLU A 214 11.97 6.97 -5.00
N GLN A 215 12.87 7.93 -4.75
CA GLN A 215 13.49 8.72 -5.82
C GLN A 215 14.23 7.84 -6.81
N ARG A 216 15.04 6.88 -6.32
CA ARG A 216 15.74 5.92 -7.20
C ARG A 216 14.78 5.07 -8.01
N PHE A 217 13.71 4.58 -7.37
CA PHE A 217 12.67 3.81 -8.07
C PHE A 217 11.99 4.63 -9.16
N LEU A 218 11.52 5.84 -8.85
CA LEU A 218 10.84 6.71 -9.82
C LEU A 218 11.78 7.15 -10.95
N GLN A 219 13.06 7.43 -10.66
CA GLN A 219 14.07 7.75 -11.66
C GLN A 219 14.28 6.57 -12.61
N LYS A 220 14.43 5.36 -12.07
CA LYS A 220 14.56 4.13 -12.87
C LYS A 220 13.37 3.95 -13.81
N ARG A 221 12.12 4.09 -13.30
CA ARG A 221 10.91 4.02 -14.12
C ARG A 221 10.88 5.09 -15.22
N LEU A 222 11.36 6.29 -14.93
CA LEU A 222 11.49 7.37 -15.89
C LEU A 222 12.50 7.06 -17.01
N ASP A 223 13.66 6.48 -16.63
CA ASP A 223 14.73 6.12 -17.56
C ASP A 223 14.36 4.93 -18.45
N GLU A 224 13.47 4.04 -17.97
CA GLU A 224 12.92 2.92 -18.74
C GLU A 224 11.91 3.33 -19.82
N LEU A 225 11.38 4.58 -19.78
CA LEU A 225 10.45 5.05 -20.79
C LEU A 225 11.15 5.27 -22.14
N PRO A 226 10.50 4.91 -23.27
CA PRO A 226 11.00 5.23 -24.61
C PRO A 226 11.35 6.70 -24.73
N MET A 227 12.43 7.01 -25.47
CA MET A 227 12.74 8.40 -25.80
C MET A 227 11.60 9.00 -26.64
N LEU A 228 11.34 10.29 -26.41
CA LEU A 228 10.40 11.04 -27.23
C LEU A 228 10.80 10.89 -28.71
N SER A 229 9.92 10.33 -29.52
CA SER A 229 10.09 10.38 -30.98
C SER A 229 9.97 11.83 -31.40
N ILE A 230 11.10 12.42 -31.78
CA ILE A 230 11.18 13.79 -32.36
C ILE A 230 10.50 13.81 -33.70
#